data_0315bc2a8c0e64ec8220354ae561b143
#
_entry.id   0315bc2a8c0e64ec8220354ae561b143
#
_cell.length_a   1.000
_cell.length_b   1.000
_cell.length_c   1.000
_cell.angle_alpha   90.00
_cell.angle_beta   90.00
_cell.angle_gamma   90.00
#
_symmetry.space_group_name_H-M   'P 1'
#
loop_
_entity.id
_entity.type
_entity.pdbx_description
1 polymer ?
#
loop_
_entity_poly.entity_id
_entity_poly.type
_entity_poly.pdbx_seq_one_letter_code
_entity_poly.pdbx_strand_id
1 'polypeptide(L)'
;MNEQGYLESSIVKGDKFADKAVYSITDKGRAYFGQLMETYASQKVPLLFDFNVVITNLNKMDREKALDLIKKLRDNFTASAKSIDEYDASYPDIPLGGKAIFEQQRLLYQSLLEWLDKFESQFKGS
;
A
#
# COMPACT_ATOMS: atom_id res chain seq x y z
N MET A 1 19.80 7.45 12.29
CA MET A 1 19.99 6.01 12.61
C MET A 1 21.42 5.71 13.02
N ASN A 2 22.39 6.29 12.35
CA ASN A 2 23.80 6.13 12.68
C ASN A 2 24.13 6.59 14.11
N GLU A 3 23.49 7.67 14.54
CA GLU A 3 23.69 8.25 15.87
C GLU A 3 23.24 7.32 17.01
N GLN A 4 22.33 6.39 16.73
CA GLN A 4 21.82 5.45 17.71
C GLN A 4 22.60 4.14 17.73
N GLY A 5 23.65 4.02 16.89
CA GLY A 5 24.49 2.83 16.86
C GLY A 5 23.92 1.64 16.11
N TYR A 6 22.85 1.83 15.33
CA TYR A 6 22.25 0.76 14.53
C TYR A 6 22.99 0.49 13.22
N LEU A 7 23.73 1.47 12.71
CA LEU A 7 24.48 1.37 11.47
C LEU A 7 25.93 1.76 11.68
N GLU A 8 26.83 1.16 10.92
CA GLU A 8 28.21 1.57 10.78
C GLU A 8 28.40 2.12 9.38
N SER A 9 29.28 3.13 9.26
CA SER A 9 29.64 3.66 7.96
C SER A 9 31.13 3.48 7.73
N SER A 10 31.49 3.21 6.49
CA SER A 10 32.88 3.18 6.05
C SER A 10 32.99 3.89 4.71
N ILE A 11 34.19 4.39 4.42
CA ILE A 11 34.45 5.08 3.16
C ILE A 11 35.20 4.13 2.24
N VAL A 12 34.62 3.89 1.06
CA VAL A 12 35.26 3.07 0.02
C VAL A 12 35.82 4.03 -1.03
N LYS A 13 37.11 3.92 -1.27
CA LYS A 13 37.78 4.76 -2.29
C LYS A 13 37.48 4.24 -3.68
N GLY A 14 36.97 5.13 -4.53
CA GLY A 14 36.79 4.84 -5.95
C GLY A 14 38.01 5.18 -6.74
N ASP A 15 38.35 4.35 -7.73
CA ASP A 15 39.53 4.56 -8.57
C ASP A 15 39.40 5.77 -9.51
N LYS A 16 38.19 6.06 -9.96
CA LYS A 16 37.89 7.12 -10.93
C LYS A 16 36.82 8.10 -10.45
N PHE A 17 36.23 7.89 -9.29
CA PHE A 17 35.10 8.68 -8.76
C PHE A 17 35.36 9.05 -7.32
N ALA A 18 34.57 9.99 -6.81
CA ALA A 18 34.63 10.37 -5.40
C ALA A 18 34.41 9.17 -4.49
N ASP A 19 35.01 9.21 -3.31
CA ASP A 19 34.81 8.18 -2.29
C ASP A 19 33.32 8.03 -1.95
N LYS A 20 32.88 6.80 -1.69
CA LYS A 20 31.50 6.50 -1.33
C LYS A 20 31.43 6.04 0.12
N ALA A 21 30.45 6.56 0.85
CA ALA A 21 30.12 6.04 2.18
C ALA A 21 29.33 4.73 2.01
N VAL A 22 29.77 3.70 2.69
CA VAL A 22 29.10 2.40 2.72
C VAL A 22 28.58 2.17 4.13
N TYR A 23 27.30 1.84 4.24
CA TYR A 23 26.65 1.58 5.52
C TYR A 23 26.43 0.09 5.69
N SER A 24 26.70 -0.42 6.87
CA SER A 24 26.39 -1.79 7.24
C SER A 24 25.65 -1.81 8.57
N ILE A 25 24.78 -2.81 8.75
CA ILE A 25 24.00 -2.94 9.97
C ILE A 25 24.87 -3.54 11.08
N THR A 26 24.82 -2.95 12.28
CA THR A 26 25.50 -3.46 13.47
C THR A 26 24.69 -4.59 14.09
N ASP A 27 25.27 -5.29 15.08
CA ASP A 27 24.53 -6.30 15.86
C ASP A 27 23.36 -5.65 16.59
N LYS A 28 23.55 -4.43 17.14
CA LYS A 28 22.48 -3.65 17.75
C LYS A 28 21.39 -3.32 16.74
N GLY A 29 21.78 -2.97 15.52
CA GLY A 29 20.85 -2.69 14.43
C GLY A 29 20.06 -3.92 14.01
N ARG A 30 20.69 -5.09 13.95
CA ARG A 30 20.00 -6.35 13.65
C ARG A 30 18.97 -6.69 14.72
N ALA A 31 19.33 -6.50 16.00
CA ALA A 31 18.39 -6.74 17.10
C ALA A 31 17.19 -5.79 17.02
N TYR A 32 17.44 -4.51 16.76
CA TYR A 32 16.38 -3.51 16.58
C TYR A 32 15.49 -3.87 15.39
N PHE A 33 16.08 -4.25 14.28
CA PHE A 33 15.34 -4.68 13.09
C PHE A 33 14.43 -5.87 13.42
N GLY A 34 14.95 -6.88 14.15
CA GLY A 34 14.15 -8.01 14.56
C GLY A 34 12.97 -7.61 15.44
N GLN A 35 13.17 -6.66 16.35
CA GLN A 35 12.09 -6.13 17.19
C GLN A 35 11.02 -5.42 16.36
N LEU A 36 11.43 -4.63 15.36
CA LEU A 36 10.50 -3.97 14.45
C LEU A 36 9.67 -4.98 13.67
N MET A 37 10.29 -6.04 13.17
CA MET A 37 9.59 -7.09 12.43
C MET A 37 8.52 -7.76 13.30
N GLU A 38 8.87 -8.10 14.56
CA GLU A 38 7.91 -8.68 15.50
C GLU A 38 6.76 -7.73 15.79
N THR A 39 7.06 -6.46 16.00
CA THR A 39 6.05 -5.43 16.28
C THR A 39 5.07 -5.31 15.13
N TYR A 40 5.57 -5.16 13.90
CA TYR A 40 4.70 -5.00 12.74
C TYR A 40 3.91 -6.27 12.44
N ALA A 41 4.51 -7.45 12.62
CA ALA A 41 3.82 -8.71 12.38
C ALA A 41 2.69 -8.96 13.39
N SER A 42 2.82 -8.41 14.60
CA SER A 42 1.84 -8.60 15.69
C SER A 42 0.81 -7.48 15.76
N GLN A 43 0.97 -6.44 14.97
CA GLN A 43 0.13 -5.25 15.02
C GLN A 43 -1.23 -5.51 14.36
N LYS A 44 -2.30 -5.03 15.00
CA LYS A 44 -3.62 -5.11 14.41
C LYS A 44 -3.69 -4.22 13.18
N VAL A 45 -4.37 -4.71 12.13
CA VAL A 45 -4.56 -3.96 10.89
C VAL A 45 -5.91 -3.25 10.95
N PRO A 46 -5.92 -1.91 11.07
CA PRO A 46 -7.20 -1.17 11.01
C PRO A 46 -7.62 -1.04 9.55
N LEU A 47 -8.74 -1.66 9.19
CA LEU A 47 -9.28 -1.56 7.83
C LEU A 47 -10.35 -0.46 7.78
N LEU A 48 -9.91 0.78 7.93
CA LEU A 48 -10.76 1.95 7.85
C LEU A 48 -10.37 2.77 6.62
N PHE A 49 -11.33 3.02 5.75
CA PHE A 49 -11.12 3.79 4.52
C PHE A 49 -11.89 5.11 4.60
N ASP A 50 -11.23 6.20 4.20
CA ASP A 50 -11.84 7.52 4.21
C ASP A 50 -13.09 7.59 3.34
N PHE A 51 -13.14 6.84 2.24
CA PHE A 51 -14.30 6.82 1.36
C PHE A 51 -15.56 6.24 2.03
N ASN A 52 -15.43 5.59 3.18
CA ASN A 52 -16.59 5.11 3.92
C ASN A 52 -17.51 6.24 4.38
N VAL A 53 -16.98 7.47 4.49
CA VAL A 53 -17.78 8.67 4.74
C VAL A 53 -18.85 8.83 3.65
N VAL A 54 -18.49 8.56 2.39
CA VAL A 54 -19.42 8.63 1.26
C VAL A 54 -20.51 7.57 1.45
N ILE A 55 -20.10 6.32 1.72
CA ILE A 55 -21.03 5.19 1.87
C ILE A 55 -22.07 5.46 2.95
N THR A 56 -21.64 5.96 4.11
CA THR A 56 -22.53 6.17 5.25
C THR A 56 -23.47 7.37 5.06
N ASN A 57 -23.20 8.25 4.11
CA ASN A 57 -23.98 9.47 3.90
C ASN A 57 -24.75 9.51 2.58
N LEU A 58 -24.74 8.43 1.80
CA LEU A 58 -25.45 8.39 0.52
C LEU A 58 -26.95 8.58 0.67
N ASN A 59 -27.51 8.12 1.78
CA ASN A 59 -28.94 8.27 2.06
C ASN A 59 -29.38 9.71 2.30
N LYS A 60 -28.42 10.63 2.50
CA LYS A 60 -28.68 12.05 2.68
C LYS A 60 -28.60 12.82 1.38
N MET A 61 -28.35 12.14 0.27
CA MET A 61 -28.16 12.73 -1.04
C MET A 61 -29.29 12.39 -1.98
N ASP A 62 -29.48 13.20 -3.02
CA ASP A 62 -30.37 12.83 -4.13
C ASP A 62 -29.90 11.50 -4.70
N ARG A 63 -30.86 10.67 -5.14
CA ARG A 63 -30.55 9.37 -5.71
C ARG A 63 -29.58 9.49 -6.89
N GLU A 64 -29.79 10.46 -7.76
CA GLU A 64 -28.91 10.68 -8.91
C GLU A 64 -27.49 11.02 -8.46
N LYS A 65 -27.34 11.91 -7.47
CA LYS A 65 -26.05 12.28 -6.92
C LYS A 65 -25.39 11.11 -6.21
N ALA A 66 -26.16 10.33 -5.47
CA ALA A 66 -25.65 9.15 -4.79
C ALA A 66 -25.08 8.12 -5.77
N LEU A 67 -25.80 7.86 -6.87
CA LEU A 67 -25.34 6.93 -7.90
C LEU A 67 -24.09 7.46 -8.62
N ASP A 68 -24.00 8.77 -8.81
CA ASP A 68 -22.79 9.39 -9.38
C ASP A 68 -21.58 9.19 -8.48
N LEU A 69 -21.75 9.32 -7.17
CA LEU A 69 -20.67 9.11 -6.21
C LEU A 69 -20.21 7.65 -6.19
N ILE A 70 -21.14 6.72 -6.27
CA ILE A 70 -20.80 5.28 -6.38
C ILE A 70 -19.97 5.03 -7.64
N LYS A 71 -20.37 5.64 -8.76
CA LYS A 71 -19.62 5.52 -10.00
C LYS A 71 -18.21 6.09 -9.88
N LYS A 72 -18.05 7.21 -9.21
CA LYS A 72 -16.73 7.81 -8.96
C LYS A 72 -15.83 6.90 -8.14
N LEU A 73 -16.38 6.24 -7.12
CA LEU A 73 -15.64 5.26 -6.34
C LEU A 73 -15.19 4.09 -7.21
N ARG A 74 -16.10 3.56 -8.04
CA ARG A 74 -15.78 2.47 -8.95
C ARG A 74 -14.66 2.85 -9.91
N ASP A 75 -14.75 4.03 -10.51
CA ASP A 75 -13.74 4.53 -11.44
C ASP A 75 -12.38 4.68 -10.75
N ASN A 76 -12.37 5.16 -9.50
CA ASN A 76 -11.14 5.26 -8.70
C ASN A 76 -10.52 3.90 -8.43
N PHE A 77 -11.31 2.93 -8.01
CA PHE A 77 -10.81 1.58 -7.72
C PHE A 77 -10.26 0.91 -8.98
N THR A 78 -10.97 1.08 -10.10
CA THR A 78 -10.54 0.52 -11.39
C THR A 78 -9.22 1.14 -11.84
N ALA A 79 -9.10 2.46 -11.74
CA ALA A 79 -7.87 3.16 -12.11
C ALA A 79 -6.70 2.76 -11.23
N SER A 80 -6.94 2.62 -9.92
CA SER A 80 -5.91 2.19 -8.97
C SER A 80 -5.43 0.78 -9.24
N ALA A 81 -6.35 -0.15 -9.53
CA ALA A 81 -6.01 -1.52 -9.89
C ALA A 81 -5.15 -1.56 -11.17
N LYS A 82 -5.52 -0.75 -12.16
CA LYS A 82 -4.75 -0.66 -13.40
C LYS A 82 -3.34 -0.13 -13.15
N SER A 83 -3.18 0.86 -12.28
CA SER A 83 -1.88 1.40 -11.92
C SER A 83 -0.98 0.34 -11.29
N ILE A 84 -1.53 -0.53 -10.44
CA ILE A 84 -0.77 -1.62 -9.82
C ILE A 84 -0.27 -2.59 -10.89
N ASP A 85 -1.12 -2.95 -11.86
CA ASP A 85 -0.73 -3.85 -12.95
C ASP A 85 0.36 -3.24 -13.82
N GLU A 86 0.29 -1.93 -14.09
CA GLU A 86 1.31 -1.22 -14.85
C GLU A 86 2.65 -1.19 -14.12
N TYR A 87 2.64 -0.95 -12.81
CA TYR A 87 3.84 -0.99 -11.98
C TYR A 87 4.47 -2.38 -11.97
N ASP A 88 3.65 -3.41 -11.78
CA ASP A 88 4.13 -4.80 -11.77
C ASP A 88 4.79 -5.15 -13.11
N ALA A 89 4.19 -4.76 -14.22
CA ALA A 89 4.73 -5.00 -15.56
C ALA A 89 6.04 -4.24 -15.79
N SER A 90 6.21 -3.06 -15.18
CA SER A 90 7.40 -2.23 -15.33
C SER A 90 8.61 -2.78 -14.55
N TYR A 91 8.39 -3.64 -13.57
CA TYR A 91 9.44 -4.17 -12.71
C TYR A 91 9.39 -5.69 -12.65
N PRO A 92 9.68 -6.38 -13.79
CA PRO A 92 9.55 -7.86 -13.84
C PRO A 92 10.52 -8.59 -12.92
N ASP A 93 11.63 -7.96 -12.55
CA ASP A 93 12.67 -8.58 -11.73
C ASP A 93 12.55 -8.24 -10.24
N ILE A 94 11.44 -7.63 -9.83
CA ILE A 94 11.24 -7.27 -8.42
C ILE A 94 11.24 -8.54 -7.56
N PRO A 95 11.87 -8.51 -6.35
CA PRO A 95 11.90 -9.67 -5.46
C PRO A 95 10.51 -10.14 -5.05
N LEU A 96 10.42 -11.38 -4.57
CA LEU A 96 9.17 -12.03 -4.18
C LEU A 96 8.32 -11.16 -3.24
N GLY A 97 8.95 -10.50 -2.25
CA GLY A 97 8.22 -9.64 -1.32
C GLY A 97 7.48 -8.51 -2.02
N GLY A 98 8.13 -7.85 -2.98
CA GLY A 98 7.50 -6.80 -3.77
C GLY A 98 6.37 -7.33 -4.65
N LYS A 99 6.58 -8.49 -5.27
CA LYS A 99 5.54 -9.16 -6.05
C LYS A 99 4.33 -9.51 -5.21
N ALA A 100 4.57 -10.02 -4.01
CA ALA A 100 3.50 -10.37 -3.08
C ALA A 100 2.67 -9.15 -2.69
N ILE A 101 3.30 -7.98 -2.51
CA ILE A 101 2.59 -6.75 -2.19
C ILE A 101 1.74 -6.29 -3.37
N PHE A 102 2.24 -6.36 -4.59
CA PHE A 102 1.44 -6.02 -5.77
C PHE A 102 0.22 -6.95 -5.89
N GLU A 103 0.41 -8.23 -5.68
CA GLU A 103 -0.70 -9.19 -5.68
C GLU A 103 -1.71 -8.88 -4.58
N GLN A 104 -1.24 -8.56 -3.37
CA GLN A 104 -2.10 -8.16 -2.26
C GLN A 104 -2.98 -6.97 -2.65
N GLN A 105 -2.37 -5.93 -3.21
CA GLN A 105 -3.10 -4.72 -3.60
C GLN A 105 -4.10 -5.00 -4.72
N ARG A 106 -3.72 -5.83 -5.68
CA ARG A 106 -4.62 -6.25 -6.76
C ARG A 106 -5.85 -6.96 -6.21
N LEU A 107 -5.64 -7.89 -5.29
CA LEU A 107 -6.73 -8.63 -4.65
C LEU A 107 -7.63 -7.72 -3.81
N LEU A 108 -7.04 -6.74 -3.12
CA LEU A 108 -7.81 -5.78 -2.33
C LEU A 108 -8.71 -4.91 -3.23
N TYR A 109 -8.19 -4.38 -4.32
CA TYR A 109 -9.00 -3.59 -5.24
C TYR A 109 -10.08 -4.43 -5.92
N GLN A 110 -9.76 -5.67 -6.27
CA GLN A 110 -10.76 -6.59 -6.80
C GLN A 110 -11.90 -6.81 -5.80
N SER A 111 -11.56 -7.04 -4.55
CA SER A 111 -12.55 -7.22 -3.48
C SER A 111 -13.38 -5.96 -3.26
N LEU A 112 -12.76 -4.79 -3.30
CA LEU A 112 -13.48 -3.52 -3.18
C LEU A 112 -14.47 -3.32 -4.33
N LEU A 113 -14.08 -3.68 -5.55
CA LEU A 113 -14.96 -3.58 -6.72
C LEU A 113 -16.15 -4.54 -6.62
N GLU A 114 -15.91 -5.78 -6.20
CA GLU A 114 -16.97 -6.76 -6.00
C GLU A 114 -17.94 -6.31 -4.91
N TRP A 115 -17.40 -5.82 -3.80
CA TRP A 115 -18.21 -5.29 -2.71
C TRP A 115 -19.04 -4.09 -3.17
N LEU A 116 -18.45 -3.17 -3.91
CA LEU A 116 -19.14 -1.97 -4.38
C LEU A 116 -20.29 -2.33 -5.32
N ASP A 117 -20.09 -3.29 -6.21
CA ASP A 117 -21.17 -3.76 -7.09
C ASP A 117 -22.33 -4.34 -6.30
N LYS A 118 -22.02 -5.14 -5.29
CA LYS A 118 -23.04 -5.71 -4.40
C LYS A 118 -23.78 -4.60 -3.65
N PHE A 119 -23.05 -3.64 -3.11
CA PHE A 119 -23.63 -2.52 -2.39
C PHE A 119 -24.52 -1.67 -3.30
N GLU A 120 -24.06 -1.38 -4.52
CA GLU A 120 -24.84 -0.61 -5.49
C GLU A 120 -26.18 -1.29 -5.79
N SER A 121 -26.16 -2.61 -5.97
CA SER A 121 -27.40 -3.37 -6.20
C SER A 121 -28.35 -3.25 -5.00
N GLN A 122 -27.81 -3.34 -3.80
CA GLN A 122 -28.61 -3.19 -2.57
C GLN A 122 -29.16 -1.77 -2.44
N PHE A 123 -28.34 -0.78 -2.75
CA PHE A 123 -28.74 0.63 -2.70
C PHE A 123 -29.84 0.93 -3.71
N LYS A 124 -29.75 0.42 -4.93
CA LYS A 124 -30.77 0.62 -5.96
C LYS A 124 -32.10 -0.04 -5.60
N GLY A 125 -32.04 -1.13 -4.85
CA GLY A 125 -33.23 -1.88 -4.43
C GLY A 125 -33.90 -1.36 -3.16
N SER A 126 -33.29 -0.36 -2.52
CA SER A 126 -33.84 0.16 -1.24
C SER A 126 -34.70 1.40 -1.40
#